data_8645cd0e5ae22791f5835bec8e2ecf91
#
_entry.id   8645cd0e5ae22791f5835bec8e2ecf91
#
_cell.length_a   1.000
_cell.length_b   1.000
_cell.length_c   1.000
_cell.angle_alpha   90.00
_cell.angle_beta   90.00
_cell.angle_gamma   90.00
#
_symmetry.space_group_name_H-M   'P 1'
#
loop_
_entity.id
_entity.type
_entity.pdbx_description
1 polymer ?
#
loop_
_entity_poly.entity_id
_entity_poly.type
_entity_poly.pdbx_seq_one_letter_code
_entity_poly.pdbx_strand_id
1 'polypeptide(L)'
;AGDKEYDTEEYCSRIAGMIAGTPMSIATTYAELGEVTDCTKLTKAQMDDAVDAGKFIIFYDGEKVKTGRAVTSLTTLAADRGKNFQKIKIMEAMDMIADDIRTTMEDSYIGKYANTYDNKCLLIAAINNYFGSLAKDNIISSGTVEIDLEANSAYLKENGEDVSEMGEDEIRMADTGSFVYLKASVKMLDAIEDIIIPISM
;
A
#
# COMPACT_ATOMS: atom_id res chain seq x y z
N ALA A 1 -24.21 10.12 -19.53
CA ALA A 1 -24.37 10.80 -20.75
C ALA A 1 -25.79 11.33 -20.83
N GLY A 2 -26.00 12.54 -21.16
CA GLY A 2 -27.23 13.30 -21.15
C GLY A 2 -26.97 14.65 -20.50
N ASP A 3 -27.96 15.51 -20.49
CA ASP A 3 -27.86 16.87 -19.96
C ASP A 3 -27.88 16.94 -18.42
N LYS A 4 -27.51 15.83 -17.73
CA LYS A 4 -27.46 15.79 -16.26
C LYS A 4 -26.11 16.31 -15.78
N GLU A 5 -26.14 17.34 -14.98
CA GLU A 5 -25.01 17.86 -14.24
C GLU A 5 -24.93 17.15 -12.87
N TYR A 6 -23.75 16.76 -12.48
CA TYR A 6 -23.45 16.17 -11.18
C TYR A 6 -22.52 17.09 -10.41
N ASP A 7 -22.82 17.31 -9.17
CA ASP A 7 -21.87 17.97 -8.27
C ASP A 7 -20.79 17.01 -7.80
N THR A 8 -19.81 17.53 -7.06
CA THR A 8 -18.68 16.77 -6.55
C THR A 8 -19.12 15.63 -5.61
N GLU A 9 -20.14 15.87 -4.78
CA GLU A 9 -20.60 14.90 -3.78
C GLU A 9 -21.32 13.73 -4.47
N GLU A 10 -22.17 14.02 -5.44
CA GLU A 10 -22.89 13.00 -6.22
C GLU A 10 -21.92 12.11 -7.03
N TYR A 11 -20.78 12.66 -7.49
CA TYR A 11 -19.83 11.91 -8.32
C TYR A 11 -18.79 11.12 -7.52
N CYS A 12 -18.65 11.35 -6.20
CA CYS A 12 -17.71 10.64 -5.35
C CYS A 12 -17.88 9.11 -5.37
N SER A 13 -19.12 8.62 -5.39
CA SER A 13 -19.39 7.17 -5.45
C SER A 13 -18.88 6.52 -6.73
N ARG A 14 -18.93 7.25 -7.85
CA ARG A 14 -18.39 6.79 -9.15
C ARG A 14 -16.87 6.69 -9.11
N ILE A 15 -16.20 7.69 -8.51
CA ILE A 15 -14.74 7.67 -8.32
C ILE A 15 -14.33 6.55 -7.39
N ALA A 16 -15.03 6.37 -6.26
CA ALA A 16 -14.77 5.27 -5.34
C ALA A 16 -14.89 3.90 -6.02
N GLY A 17 -15.96 3.69 -6.82
CA GLY A 17 -16.13 2.46 -7.61
C GLY A 17 -15.04 2.25 -8.66
N MET A 18 -14.52 3.32 -9.26
CA MET A 18 -13.40 3.25 -10.20
C MET A 18 -12.10 2.85 -9.47
N ILE A 19 -11.79 3.47 -8.33
CA ILE A 19 -10.62 3.11 -7.53
C ILE A 19 -10.69 1.64 -7.12
N ALA A 20 -11.81 1.21 -6.55
CA ALA A 20 -12.01 -0.18 -6.11
C ALA A 20 -11.97 -1.20 -7.26
N GLY A 21 -12.34 -0.81 -8.48
CA GLY A 21 -12.30 -1.66 -9.66
C GLY A 21 -10.98 -1.63 -10.43
N THR A 22 -10.02 -0.79 -10.02
CA THR A 22 -8.73 -0.67 -10.70
C THR A 22 -7.75 -1.73 -10.16
N PRO A 23 -7.11 -2.54 -11.01
CA PRO A 23 -6.09 -3.49 -10.57
C PRO A 23 -4.95 -2.81 -9.82
N MET A 24 -4.47 -3.42 -8.72
CA MET A 24 -3.40 -2.87 -7.87
C MET A 24 -2.05 -2.69 -8.59
N SER A 25 -1.87 -3.29 -9.78
CA SER A 25 -0.66 -3.10 -10.60
C SER A 25 -0.60 -1.76 -11.32
N ILE A 26 -1.73 -1.05 -11.48
CA ILE A 26 -1.83 0.24 -12.17
C ILE A 26 -2.42 1.31 -11.25
N ALA A 27 -2.34 2.59 -11.67
CA ALA A 27 -2.96 3.71 -10.97
C ALA A 27 -4.22 4.18 -11.71
N THR A 28 -5.13 4.83 -10.98
CA THR A 28 -6.28 5.54 -11.56
C THR A 28 -5.90 6.92 -12.13
N THR A 29 -4.61 7.25 -12.18
CA THR A 29 -4.09 8.47 -12.81
C THR A 29 -4.37 8.44 -14.31
N TYR A 30 -4.98 9.50 -14.82
CA TYR A 30 -5.39 9.68 -16.22
C TYR A 30 -6.38 8.61 -16.74
N ALA A 31 -7.11 7.97 -15.84
CA ALA A 31 -8.19 7.07 -16.23
C ALA A 31 -9.32 7.84 -16.93
N GLU A 32 -9.81 7.28 -18.03
CA GLU A 32 -10.87 7.88 -18.83
C GLU A 32 -12.25 7.74 -18.14
N LEU A 33 -13.02 8.81 -18.17
CA LEU A 33 -14.40 8.88 -17.70
C LEU A 33 -15.33 9.03 -18.89
N GLY A 34 -15.49 7.96 -19.67
CA GLY A 34 -16.19 7.98 -20.95
C GLY A 34 -17.67 8.37 -20.87
N GLU A 35 -18.25 8.35 -19.68
CA GLU A 35 -19.61 8.80 -19.42
C GLU A 35 -19.72 10.32 -19.19
N VAL A 36 -18.60 11.01 -18.96
CA VAL A 36 -18.55 12.46 -18.71
C VAL A 36 -18.17 13.19 -19.99
N THR A 37 -18.97 14.14 -20.39
CA THR A 37 -18.78 14.92 -21.64
C THR A 37 -18.03 16.24 -21.42
N ASP A 38 -18.15 16.84 -20.24
CA ASP A 38 -17.48 18.09 -19.88
C ASP A 38 -17.30 18.17 -18.35
N CYS A 39 -16.38 19.00 -17.89
CA CYS A 39 -16.13 19.26 -16.48
C CYS A 39 -15.60 20.67 -16.27
N THR A 40 -15.49 21.11 -15.02
CA THR A 40 -14.90 22.40 -14.67
C THR A 40 -13.50 22.54 -15.26
N LYS A 41 -13.28 23.59 -16.05
CA LYS A 41 -12.00 23.82 -16.73
C LYS A 41 -11.01 24.49 -15.78
N LEU A 42 -9.94 23.76 -15.48
CA LEU A 42 -8.83 24.25 -14.69
C LEU A 42 -7.62 24.53 -15.59
N THR A 43 -6.88 25.59 -15.30
CA THR A 43 -5.55 25.80 -15.89
C THR A 43 -4.56 24.80 -15.32
N LYS A 44 -3.42 24.58 -16.01
CA LYS A 44 -2.38 23.66 -15.51
C LYS A 44 -1.93 24.03 -14.09
N ALA A 45 -1.68 25.30 -13.80
CA ALA A 45 -1.31 25.76 -12.47
C ALA A 45 -2.37 25.43 -11.42
N GLN A 46 -3.67 25.62 -11.73
CA GLN A 46 -4.75 25.26 -10.82
C GLN A 46 -4.86 23.75 -10.60
N MET A 47 -4.56 22.93 -11.62
CA MET A 47 -4.49 21.46 -11.47
C MET A 47 -3.34 21.05 -10.57
N ASP A 48 -2.16 21.61 -10.78
CA ASP A 48 -0.97 21.34 -9.99
C ASP A 48 -1.21 21.74 -8.50
N ASP A 49 -1.72 22.95 -8.26
CA ASP A 49 -2.09 23.43 -6.92
C ASP A 49 -3.13 22.53 -6.23
N ALA A 50 -4.11 22.03 -6.97
CA ALA A 50 -5.14 21.16 -6.43
C ALA A 50 -4.56 19.79 -6.04
N VAL A 51 -3.70 19.21 -6.88
CA VAL A 51 -3.00 17.94 -6.59
C VAL A 51 -2.08 18.09 -5.39
N ASP A 52 -1.32 19.18 -5.30
CA ASP A 52 -0.44 19.46 -4.16
C ASP A 52 -1.23 19.69 -2.86
N ALA A 53 -2.46 20.19 -2.98
CA ALA A 53 -3.41 20.29 -1.86
C ALA A 53 -4.14 18.96 -1.52
N GLY A 54 -3.72 17.83 -2.11
CA GLY A 54 -4.31 16.51 -1.85
C GLY A 54 -5.72 16.33 -2.38
N LYS A 55 -6.08 17.04 -3.46
CA LYS A 55 -7.40 16.95 -4.09
C LYS A 55 -7.36 16.00 -5.29
N PHE A 56 -8.28 15.05 -5.31
CA PHE A 56 -8.52 14.23 -6.49
C PHE A 56 -9.37 15.05 -7.48
N ILE A 57 -8.84 15.31 -8.66
CA ILE A 57 -9.49 16.13 -9.68
C ILE A 57 -9.80 15.32 -10.94
N ILE A 58 -10.75 15.81 -11.72
CA ILE A 58 -10.98 15.41 -13.11
C ILE A 58 -10.73 16.61 -14.02
N PHE A 59 -10.33 16.36 -15.26
CA PHE A 59 -10.05 17.41 -16.22
C PHE A 59 -10.39 16.97 -17.65
N TYR A 60 -10.64 17.95 -18.52
CA TYR A 60 -10.83 17.74 -19.95
C TYR A 60 -9.52 18.00 -20.69
N ASP A 61 -9.02 17.01 -21.42
CA ASP A 61 -7.73 17.08 -22.13
C ASP A 61 -7.81 17.68 -23.54
N GLY A 62 -9.01 18.08 -23.99
CA GLY A 62 -9.31 18.56 -25.32
C GLY A 62 -10.09 17.56 -26.18
N GLU A 63 -10.10 16.29 -25.77
CA GLU A 63 -10.81 15.20 -26.45
C GLU A 63 -11.77 14.48 -25.52
N LYS A 64 -11.34 14.21 -24.30
CA LYS A 64 -12.10 13.43 -23.30
C LYS A 64 -11.83 13.89 -21.87
N VAL A 65 -12.72 13.49 -20.98
CA VAL A 65 -12.58 13.74 -19.54
C VAL A 65 -11.79 12.60 -18.89
N LYS A 66 -10.81 12.97 -18.10
CA LYS A 66 -9.91 12.04 -17.37
C LYS A 66 -9.77 12.43 -15.91
N THR A 67 -9.37 11.48 -15.09
CA THR A 67 -8.88 11.77 -13.74
C THR A 67 -7.54 12.49 -13.81
N GLY A 68 -7.24 13.34 -12.84
CA GLY A 68 -5.91 13.86 -12.60
C GLY A 68 -5.01 12.82 -11.96
N ARG A 69 -3.98 13.27 -11.23
CA ARG A 69 -3.18 12.35 -10.40
C ARG A 69 -4.02 11.77 -9.27
N ALA A 70 -3.92 10.48 -9.09
CA ALA A 70 -4.63 9.76 -8.05
C ALA A 70 -3.92 9.93 -6.70
N VAL A 71 -4.18 11.05 -6.04
CA VAL A 71 -3.59 11.44 -4.76
C VAL A 71 -4.56 11.27 -3.61
N THR A 72 -4.02 10.95 -2.43
CA THR A 72 -4.73 10.98 -1.15
C THR A 72 -4.80 12.40 -0.62
N SER A 73 -5.57 12.63 0.44
CA SER A 73 -5.64 13.93 1.13
C SER A 73 -4.41 14.24 2.01
N LEU A 74 -3.40 13.37 2.05
CA LEU A 74 -2.20 13.57 2.83
C LEU A 74 -1.31 14.66 2.21
N THR A 75 -1.21 15.81 2.87
CA THR A 75 -0.36 16.94 2.43
C THR A 75 0.84 17.17 3.33
N THR A 76 0.79 16.67 4.58
CA THR A 76 1.88 16.82 5.55
C THR A 76 2.72 15.56 5.60
N LEU A 77 3.98 15.67 5.21
CA LEU A 77 4.94 14.56 5.27
C LEU A 77 5.61 14.51 6.64
N ALA A 78 5.91 13.32 7.11
CA ALA A 78 6.65 13.05 8.34
C ALA A 78 7.78 12.04 8.05
N ALA A 79 8.67 11.82 9.00
CA ALA A 79 9.81 10.91 8.81
C ALA A 79 9.38 9.46 8.50
N ASP A 80 8.24 9.04 9.02
CA ASP A 80 7.60 7.73 8.81
C ASP A 80 6.58 7.72 7.66
N ARG A 81 6.25 8.88 7.08
CA ARG A 81 5.23 9.06 6.03
C ARG A 81 5.78 9.88 4.88
N GLY A 82 6.48 9.20 3.99
CA GLY A 82 7.06 9.80 2.79
C GLY A 82 6.03 10.07 1.68
N LYS A 83 6.49 10.62 0.56
CA LYS A 83 5.66 10.98 -0.61
C LYS A 83 4.82 9.82 -1.18
N ASN A 84 5.26 8.58 -1.00
CA ASN A 84 4.52 7.42 -1.49
C ASN A 84 3.13 7.30 -0.86
N PHE A 85 2.97 7.72 0.40
CA PHE A 85 1.67 7.71 1.09
C PHE A 85 0.67 8.74 0.53
N GLN A 86 1.12 9.63 -0.33
CA GLN A 86 0.24 10.56 -1.04
C GLN A 86 -0.45 9.92 -2.26
N LYS A 87 -0.11 8.69 -2.62
CA LYS A 87 -0.65 7.99 -3.80
C LYS A 87 -1.70 6.96 -3.41
N ILE A 88 -2.88 7.07 -4.00
CA ILE A 88 -3.99 6.14 -3.75
C ILE A 88 -3.56 4.70 -4.05
N LYS A 89 -2.92 4.44 -5.19
CA LYS A 89 -2.41 3.10 -5.54
C LYS A 89 -1.57 2.46 -4.44
N ILE A 90 -0.67 3.23 -3.86
CA ILE A 90 0.25 2.72 -2.82
C ILE A 90 -0.52 2.43 -1.53
N MET A 91 -1.43 3.34 -1.13
CA MET A 91 -2.23 3.15 0.07
C MET A 91 -3.17 1.94 -0.04
N GLU A 92 -3.93 1.84 -1.13
CA GLU A 92 -4.83 0.70 -1.38
C GLU A 92 -4.07 -0.63 -1.38
N ALA A 93 -2.89 -0.69 -2.00
CA ALA A 93 -2.08 -1.89 -2.00
C ALA A 93 -1.51 -2.22 -0.61
N MET A 94 -1.13 -1.23 0.19
CA MET A 94 -0.69 -1.45 1.58
C MET A 94 -1.83 -1.95 2.48
N ASP A 95 -3.00 -1.35 2.35
CA ASP A 95 -4.19 -1.75 3.11
C ASP A 95 -4.62 -3.18 2.73
N MET A 96 -4.62 -3.51 1.44
CA MET A 96 -4.88 -4.88 0.95
C MET A 96 -3.88 -5.87 1.57
N ILE A 97 -2.58 -5.58 1.54
CA ILE A 97 -1.56 -6.47 2.12
C ILE A 97 -1.78 -6.68 3.61
N ALA A 98 -2.08 -5.62 4.34
CA ALA A 98 -2.32 -5.69 5.78
C ALA A 98 -3.57 -6.53 6.09
N ASP A 99 -4.65 -6.33 5.36
CA ASP A 99 -5.90 -7.08 5.52
C ASP A 99 -5.78 -8.56 5.13
N ASP A 100 -5.11 -8.88 4.02
CA ASP A 100 -4.87 -10.24 3.58
C ASP A 100 -4.06 -11.03 4.61
N ILE A 101 -2.97 -10.41 5.12
CA ILE A 101 -2.14 -11.03 6.15
C ILE A 101 -2.96 -11.22 7.44
N ARG A 102 -3.64 -10.19 7.93
CA ARG A 102 -4.45 -10.24 9.14
C ARG A 102 -5.52 -11.34 9.05
N THR A 103 -6.31 -11.34 7.99
CA THR A 103 -7.38 -12.31 7.78
C THR A 103 -6.83 -13.73 7.69
N THR A 104 -5.75 -13.94 6.95
CA THR A 104 -5.10 -15.26 6.84
C THR A 104 -4.59 -15.74 8.20
N MET A 105 -4.03 -14.85 9.04
CA MET A 105 -3.57 -15.20 10.37
C MET A 105 -4.72 -15.59 11.29
N GLU A 106 -5.77 -14.80 11.32
CA GLU A 106 -6.97 -15.09 12.12
C GLU A 106 -7.62 -16.41 11.71
N ASP A 107 -7.76 -16.64 10.41
CA ASP A 107 -8.47 -17.81 9.88
C ASP A 107 -7.65 -19.09 9.92
N SER A 108 -6.31 -19.01 9.83
CA SER A 108 -5.50 -20.20 9.57
C SER A 108 -4.42 -20.50 10.61
N TYR A 109 -4.00 -19.52 11.42
CA TYR A 109 -2.86 -19.69 12.33
C TYR A 109 -3.22 -19.49 13.80
N ILE A 110 -3.91 -18.41 14.16
CA ILE A 110 -4.18 -18.04 15.55
C ILE A 110 -5.05 -19.10 16.21
N GLY A 111 -4.53 -19.67 17.31
CA GLY A 111 -5.19 -20.74 18.07
C GLY A 111 -5.16 -22.13 17.41
N LYS A 112 -4.51 -22.28 16.25
CA LYS A 112 -4.47 -23.55 15.49
C LYS A 112 -3.10 -24.23 15.48
N TYR A 113 -2.05 -23.47 15.74
CA TYR A 113 -0.66 -23.98 15.80
C TYR A 113 -0.02 -23.67 17.14
N ALA A 114 0.80 -24.59 17.63
CA ALA A 114 1.65 -24.33 18.78
C ALA A 114 2.76 -23.33 18.40
N ASN A 115 3.15 -22.47 19.34
CA ASN A 115 4.20 -21.48 19.11
C ASN A 115 5.60 -22.12 19.19
N THR A 116 5.93 -22.93 18.18
CA THR A 116 7.24 -23.53 18.00
C THR A 116 8.01 -22.79 16.91
N TYR A 117 9.35 -22.90 16.94
CA TYR A 117 10.19 -22.31 15.91
C TYR A 117 9.81 -22.80 14.50
N ASP A 118 9.55 -24.10 14.34
CA ASP A 118 9.15 -24.68 13.04
C ASP A 118 7.85 -24.09 12.54
N ASN A 119 6.86 -23.87 13.40
CA ASN A 119 5.58 -23.26 13.01
C ASN A 119 5.75 -21.77 12.70
N LYS A 120 6.67 -21.05 13.39
CA LYS A 120 7.05 -19.68 13.00
C LYS A 120 7.68 -19.67 11.62
N CYS A 121 8.54 -20.63 11.28
CA CYS A 121 9.15 -20.75 9.95
C CYS A 121 8.10 -21.05 8.86
N LEU A 122 7.10 -21.90 9.14
CA LEU A 122 6.02 -22.15 8.20
C LEU A 122 5.20 -20.89 7.91
N LEU A 123 4.89 -20.11 8.93
CA LEU A 123 4.19 -18.84 8.79
C LEU A 123 5.01 -17.84 7.96
N ILE A 124 6.29 -17.69 8.24
CA ILE A 124 7.23 -16.85 7.49
C ILE A 124 7.26 -17.28 6.01
N ALA A 125 7.37 -18.58 5.75
CA ALA A 125 7.37 -19.09 4.37
C ALA A 125 6.06 -18.78 3.64
N ALA A 126 4.91 -18.89 4.31
CA ALA A 126 3.61 -18.55 3.72
C ALA A 126 3.52 -17.07 3.34
N ILE A 127 3.95 -16.15 4.22
CA ILE A 127 3.94 -14.71 3.95
C ILE A 127 4.94 -14.35 2.84
N ASN A 128 6.14 -14.93 2.85
CA ASN A 128 7.12 -14.70 1.79
C ASN A 128 6.64 -15.21 0.42
N ASN A 129 5.91 -16.33 0.37
CA ASN A 129 5.27 -16.82 -0.85
C ASN A 129 4.17 -15.85 -1.34
N TYR A 130 3.38 -15.29 -0.44
CA TYR A 130 2.39 -14.27 -0.77
C TYR A 130 3.07 -13.02 -1.37
N PHE A 131 4.14 -12.50 -0.75
CA PHE A 131 4.91 -11.40 -1.32
C PHE A 131 5.50 -11.74 -2.69
N GLY A 132 5.95 -13.00 -2.87
CA GLY A 132 6.40 -13.48 -4.17
C GLY A 132 5.32 -13.43 -5.25
N SER A 133 4.06 -13.68 -4.89
CA SER A 133 2.92 -13.56 -5.80
C SER A 133 2.64 -12.09 -6.14
N LEU A 134 2.61 -11.22 -5.15
CA LEU A 134 2.43 -9.77 -5.36
C LEU A 134 3.52 -9.15 -6.24
N ALA A 135 4.76 -9.65 -6.13
CA ALA A 135 5.86 -9.20 -6.97
C ALA A 135 5.67 -9.64 -8.44
N LYS A 136 5.17 -10.85 -8.69
CA LYS A 136 4.83 -11.33 -10.04
C LYS A 136 3.70 -10.51 -10.66
N ASP A 137 2.74 -10.07 -9.83
CA ASP A 137 1.61 -9.26 -10.26
C ASP A 137 1.96 -7.76 -10.38
N ASN A 138 3.23 -7.37 -10.19
CA ASN A 138 3.72 -5.99 -10.27
C ASN A 138 3.03 -5.03 -9.26
N ILE A 139 2.66 -5.53 -8.11
CA ILE A 139 2.11 -4.73 -7.01
C ILE A 139 3.24 -4.22 -6.11
N ILE A 140 4.20 -5.10 -5.83
CA ILE A 140 5.42 -4.77 -5.07
C ILE A 140 6.67 -5.09 -5.90
N SER A 141 7.78 -4.46 -5.59
CA SER A 141 9.10 -4.80 -6.17
C SER A 141 9.73 -5.97 -5.44
N SER A 142 9.58 -6.00 -4.12
CA SER A 142 10.07 -7.05 -3.24
C SER A 142 9.38 -6.98 -1.89
N GLY A 143 9.30 -8.11 -1.22
CA GLY A 143 8.82 -8.18 0.16
C GLY A 143 9.51 -9.34 0.87
N THR A 144 9.85 -9.15 2.14
CA THR A 144 10.41 -10.17 3.03
C THR A 144 9.80 -10.05 4.41
N VAL A 145 9.67 -11.17 5.08
CA VAL A 145 9.32 -11.23 6.50
C VAL A 145 10.30 -12.16 7.22
N GLU A 146 10.64 -11.79 8.42
CA GLU A 146 11.55 -12.55 9.31
C GLU A 146 11.11 -12.40 10.76
N ILE A 147 11.73 -13.18 11.65
CA ILE A 147 11.54 -13.03 13.10
C ILE A 147 12.15 -11.68 13.52
N ASP A 148 11.39 -10.91 14.28
CA ASP A 148 11.87 -9.66 14.88
C ASP A 148 12.72 -9.99 16.14
N LEU A 149 14.04 -9.99 15.95
CA LEU A 149 14.97 -10.28 17.02
C LEU A 149 14.96 -9.21 18.13
N GLU A 150 14.68 -7.96 17.77
CA GLU A 150 14.63 -6.87 18.75
C GLU A 150 13.39 -7.04 19.65
N ALA A 151 12.23 -7.33 19.04
CA ALA A 151 11.02 -7.58 19.79
C ALA A 151 11.09 -8.88 20.61
N ASN A 152 11.67 -9.97 20.08
CA ASN A 152 11.93 -11.18 20.84
C ASN A 152 12.83 -10.90 22.06
N SER A 153 13.95 -10.19 21.84
CA SER A 153 14.87 -9.81 22.91
C SER A 153 14.22 -8.95 23.99
N ALA A 154 13.36 -8.00 23.57
CA ALA A 154 12.60 -7.17 24.51
C ALA A 154 11.65 -8.01 25.37
N TYR A 155 10.89 -8.92 24.74
CA TYR A 155 10.02 -9.85 25.45
C TYR A 155 10.75 -10.71 26.48
N LEU A 156 11.90 -11.28 26.09
CA LEU A 156 12.71 -12.12 27.00
C LEU A 156 13.18 -11.33 28.22
N LYS A 157 13.68 -10.11 28.02
CA LYS A 157 14.11 -9.20 29.11
C LYS A 157 12.94 -8.86 30.06
N GLU A 158 11.77 -8.56 29.51
CA GLU A 158 10.58 -8.27 30.32
C GLU A 158 10.14 -9.46 31.17
N ASN A 159 10.43 -10.70 30.71
CA ASN A 159 10.14 -11.93 31.44
C ASN A 159 11.29 -12.41 32.33
N GLY A 160 12.34 -11.58 32.52
CA GLY A 160 13.43 -11.82 33.46
C GLY A 160 14.57 -12.67 32.90
N GLU A 161 14.65 -12.90 31.60
CA GLU A 161 15.72 -13.60 30.92
C GLU A 161 16.93 -12.67 30.71
N ASP A 162 18.15 -13.17 30.96
CA ASP A 162 19.35 -12.43 30.59
C ASP A 162 19.77 -12.74 29.16
N VAL A 163 19.55 -11.77 28.29
CA VAL A 163 19.85 -11.90 26.85
C VAL A 163 21.25 -11.39 26.47
N SER A 164 22.04 -10.92 27.43
CA SER A 164 23.36 -10.30 27.16
C SER A 164 24.37 -11.24 26.54
N GLU A 165 24.26 -12.53 26.84
CA GLU A 165 25.14 -13.59 26.34
C GLU A 165 24.47 -14.45 25.24
N MET A 166 23.18 -14.18 24.88
CA MET A 166 22.47 -14.96 23.89
C MET A 166 22.86 -14.54 22.46
N GLY A 167 23.16 -15.54 21.63
CA GLY A 167 23.36 -15.35 20.20
C GLY A 167 22.05 -15.08 19.47
N GLU A 168 22.15 -14.54 18.24
CA GLU A 168 20.95 -14.24 17.42
C GLU A 168 20.06 -15.48 17.19
N ASP A 169 20.66 -16.66 17.00
CA ASP A 169 19.91 -17.89 16.78
C ASP A 169 19.16 -18.34 18.05
N GLU A 170 19.75 -18.12 19.22
CA GLU A 170 19.11 -18.41 20.51
C GLU A 170 17.92 -17.49 20.72
N ILE A 171 18.05 -16.18 20.46
CA ILE A 171 16.96 -15.21 20.52
C ILE A 171 15.85 -15.54 19.49
N ARG A 172 16.26 -15.98 18.29
CA ARG A 172 15.33 -16.36 17.21
C ARG A 172 14.48 -17.58 17.57
N MET A 173 15.08 -18.57 18.21
CA MET A 173 14.43 -19.83 18.59
C MET A 173 13.75 -19.78 19.96
N ALA A 174 13.93 -18.71 20.71
CA ALA A 174 13.43 -18.59 22.06
C ALA A 174 11.91 -18.72 22.16
N ASP A 175 11.46 -19.22 23.29
CA ASP A 175 10.05 -19.29 23.64
C ASP A 175 9.54 -17.88 23.97
N THR A 176 8.56 -17.44 23.21
CA THR A 176 7.91 -16.14 23.39
C THR A 176 6.44 -16.31 23.87
N GLY A 177 6.13 -17.42 24.54
CA GLY A 177 4.79 -17.70 25.06
C GLY A 177 3.77 -17.80 23.94
N SER A 178 2.73 -16.98 23.98
CA SER A 178 1.69 -16.93 22.93
C SER A 178 1.97 -15.90 21.83
N PHE A 179 3.08 -15.19 21.89
CA PHE A 179 3.41 -14.13 20.96
C PHE A 179 4.34 -14.61 19.84
N VAL A 180 4.09 -14.17 18.63
CA VAL A 180 4.99 -14.33 17.49
C VAL A 180 5.35 -12.93 16.97
N TYR A 181 6.60 -12.54 17.11
CA TYR A 181 7.10 -11.23 16.66
C TYR A 181 7.75 -11.38 15.30
N LEU A 182 7.15 -10.77 14.30
CA LEU A 182 7.65 -10.76 12.92
C LEU A 182 7.88 -9.33 12.45
N LYS A 183 8.92 -9.15 11.64
CA LYS A 183 9.25 -7.90 10.99
C LYS A 183 9.16 -8.09 9.49
N ALA A 184 8.29 -7.32 8.83
CA ALA A 184 8.14 -7.33 7.39
C ALA A 184 8.74 -6.07 6.77
N SER A 185 9.37 -6.23 5.61
CA SER A 185 9.85 -5.13 4.77
C SER A 185 9.27 -5.31 3.37
N VAL A 186 8.52 -4.33 2.89
CA VAL A 186 7.89 -4.39 1.57
C VAL A 186 8.26 -3.13 0.78
N LYS A 187 8.74 -3.32 -0.44
CA LYS A 187 9.02 -2.24 -1.37
C LYS A 187 7.91 -2.18 -2.41
N MET A 188 7.03 -1.20 -2.29
CA MET A 188 5.91 -0.98 -3.21
C MET A 188 6.40 -0.61 -4.61
N LEU A 189 5.65 -1.03 -5.65
CA LEU A 189 5.83 -0.57 -7.02
C LEU A 189 4.87 0.57 -7.34
N ASP A 190 5.43 1.65 -7.86
CA ASP A 190 4.65 2.78 -8.35
C ASP A 190 4.24 2.59 -9.81
N ALA A 191 3.26 3.37 -10.27
CA ALA A 191 2.91 3.47 -11.68
C ALA A 191 3.81 4.51 -12.38
N ILE A 192 3.98 4.37 -13.70
CA ILE A 192 4.62 5.41 -14.52
C ILE A 192 3.60 6.55 -14.67
N GLU A 193 3.90 7.71 -14.10
CA GLU A 193 3.02 8.89 -14.15
C GLU A 193 3.66 10.07 -14.87
N ASP A 194 5.00 10.14 -14.92
CA ASP A 194 5.75 11.19 -15.60
C ASP A 194 6.74 10.58 -16.58
N ILE A 195 6.75 11.09 -17.82
CA ILE A 195 7.70 10.72 -18.86
C ILE A 195 8.42 12.00 -19.30
N ILE A 196 9.73 12.05 -19.09
CA ILE A 196 10.58 13.18 -19.47
C ILE A 196 11.52 12.71 -20.57
N ILE A 197 11.39 13.29 -21.78
CA ILE A 197 12.22 12.95 -22.93
C ILE A 197 12.91 14.24 -23.42
N PRO A 198 14.20 14.48 -23.10
CA PRO A 198 14.94 15.56 -23.71
C PRO A 198 15.24 15.22 -25.17
N ILE A 199 14.86 16.11 -26.09
CA ILE A 199 15.17 16.00 -27.52
C ILE A 199 16.23 17.05 -27.85
N SER A 200 17.44 16.61 -28.22
CA SER A 200 18.49 17.48 -28.77
C SER A 200 18.48 17.42 -30.31
N MET A 201 18.52 18.57 -30.94
CA MET A 201 18.68 18.74 -32.39
C MET A 201 20.10 19.15 -32.72
#